data_b8131d8b2cb688a8aba6b203f6b3bb68
#
_entry.id   b8131d8b2cb688a8aba6b203f6b3bb68
#
_cell.length_a   1.000
_cell.length_b   1.000
_cell.length_c   1.000
_cell.angle_alpha   90.00
_cell.angle_beta   90.00
_cell.angle_gamma   90.00
#
_symmetry.space_group_name_H-M   'P 1'
#
loop_
_entity.id
_entity.type
_entity.pdbx_description
1 polymer ?
#
loop_
_entity_poly.entity_id
_entity_poly.type
_entity_poly.pdbx_seq_one_letter_code
_entity_poly.pdbx_strand_id
1 'polypeptide(L)'
;NCDPEEYDEVLGVICSPSHISFTDKTNLVSILRGLVNGIMVVSEPFAVAFGLDEIAGSIVVDIGAGTTDIARIYGTFPTDDDQITIEEAGDWLDHRLMDLINKKYAGAQLTQSMVRRWKEEGSYVSDDSREFMVDLSVDGKKQNVDIGDLVRLDCNELVPHIVEGVKQIVAGADPEYQSVLRNNIILAGGGSLIE
;
A
#
# COMPACT_ATOMS: atom_id res chain seq x y z
N ASN A 1 13.45 -17.18 11.61
CA ASN A 1 12.93 -18.49 12.05
C ASN A 1 13.50 -18.75 13.44
N CYS A 2 12.67 -18.53 14.47
CA CYS A 2 13.00 -18.95 15.83
C CYS A 2 12.38 -20.33 16.05
N ASP A 3 13.17 -21.26 16.59
CA ASP A 3 12.62 -22.51 17.08
C ASP A 3 12.07 -22.26 18.49
N PRO A 4 10.75 -22.41 18.75
CA PRO A 4 10.18 -22.16 20.07
C PRO A 4 10.76 -23.03 21.19
N GLU A 5 11.34 -24.20 20.86
CA GLU A 5 11.98 -25.08 21.82
C GLU A 5 13.34 -24.58 22.32
N GLU A 6 13.91 -23.56 21.65
CA GLU A 6 15.22 -23.00 21.97
C GLU A 6 15.16 -21.83 22.99
N TYR A 7 13.94 -21.34 23.29
CA TYR A 7 13.71 -20.15 24.13
C TYR A 7 12.70 -20.41 25.24
N ASP A 8 12.95 -19.88 26.43
CA ASP A 8 12.05 -19.96 27.58
C ASP A 8 10.75 -19.13 27.37
N GLU A 9 10.82 -18.08 26.55
CA GLU A 9 9.71 -17.21 26.24
C GLU A 9 9.78 -16.68 24.80
N VAL A 10 8.66 -16.82 24.06
CA VAL A 10 8.53 -16.32 22.68
C VAL A 10 7.40 -15.29 22.61
N LEU A 11 7.72 -14.09 22.15
CA LEU A 11 6.75 -13.02 21.90
C LEU A 11 6.51 -12.91 20.40
N GLY A 12 5.24 -12.96 19.99
CA GLY A 12 4.80 -12.77 18.61
C GLY A 12 4.32 -11.34 18.36
N VAL A 13 4.78 -10.73 17.26
CA VAL A 13 4.24 -9.45 16.76
C VAL A 13 3.56 -9.71 15.42
N ILE A 14 2.29 -9.28 15.30
CA ILE A 14 1.51 -9.38 14.07
C ILE A 14 1.29 -7.97 13.54
N CYS A 15 1.61 -7.74 12.27
CA CYS A 15 1.22 -6.53 11.57
C CYS A 15 -0.15 -6.71 10.91
N SER A 16 -0.96 -5.67 10.92
CA SER A 16 -2.29 -5.66 10.30
C SER A 16 -2.56 -4.29 9.69
N PRO A 17 -3.46 -4.19 8.69
CA PRO A 17 -3.95 -2.90 8.22
C PRO A 17 -4.47 -2.03 9.36
N SER A 18 -4.41 -0.71 9.21
CA SER A 18 -4.72 0.25 10.27
C SER A 18 -6.13 0.06 10.86
N HIS A 19 -7.14 -0.14 10.02
CA HIS A 19 -8.55 -0.29 10.42
C HIS A 19 -9.06 -1.72 10.32
N ILE A 20 -8.30 -2.69 10.83
CA ILE A 20 -8.78 -4.07 10.94
C ILE A 20 -9.87 -4.20 12.00
N SER A 21 -10.91 -4.99 11.73
CA SER A 21 -12.02 -5.20 12.68
C SER A 21 -11.56 -5.88 13.99
N PHE A 22 -12.26 -5.62 15.09
CA PHE A 22 -11.99 -6.30 16.36
C PHE A 22 -12.09 -7.82 16.23
N THR A 23 -13.04 -8.32 15.42
CA THR A 23 -13.22 -9.76 15.17
C THR A 23 -11.98 -10.33 14.47
N ASP A 24 -11.46 -9.67 13.46
CA ASP A 24 -10.30 -10.13 12.73
C ASP A 24 -9.03 -10.07 13.58
N LYS A 25 -8.86 -9.00 14.39
CA LYS A 25 -7.77 -8.95 15.41
C LYS A 25 -7.86 -10.15 16.36
N THR A 26 -9.05 -10.49 16.84
CA THR A 26 -9.26 -11.64 17.73
C THR A 26 -8.96 -12.96 17.04
N ASN A 27 -9.32 -13.11 15.77
CA ASN A 27 -9.02 -14.30 14.98
C ASN A 27 -7.51 -14.47 14.78
N LEU A 28 -6.78 -13.39 14.42
CA LEU A 28 -5.33 -13.40 14.27
C LEU A 28 -4.63 -13.83 15.58
N VAL A 29 -5.04 -13.24 16.70
CA VAL A 29 -4.50 -13.62 18.03
C VAL A 29 -4.81 -15.09 18.34
N SER A 30 -6.02 -15.57 18.00
CA SER A 30 -6.43 -16.94 18.26
C SER A 30 -5.62 -17.99 17.51
N ILE A 31 -5.19 -17.68 16.28
CA ILE A 31 -4.35 -18.58 15.45
C ILE A 31 -2.98 -18.81 16.11
N LEU A 32 -2.39 -17.78 16.71
CA LEU A 32 -1.08 -17.88 17.35
C LEU A 32 -1.12 -18.28 18.81
N ARG A 33 -2.31 -18.30 19.41
CA ARG A 33 -2.47 -18.69 20.82
C ARG A 33 -2.03 -20.14 21.01
N GLY A 34 -1.06 -20.35 21.88
CA GLY A 34 -0.45 -21.66 22.13
C GLY A 34 0.82 -21.95 21.36
N LEU A 35 1.19 -21.08 20.37
CA LEU A 35 2.49 -21.13 19.69
C LEU A 35 3.50 -20.17 20.31
N VAL A 36 3.02 -19.10 20.97
CA VAL A 36 3.83 -18.07 21.60
C VAL A 36 3.29 -17.69 22.97
N ASN A 37 4.14 -17.14 23.84
CA ASN A 37 3.82 -16.78 25.21
C ASN A 37 3.05 -15.44 25.30
N GLY A 38 3.35 -14.52 24.39
CA GLY A 38 2.67 -13.23 24.29
C GLY A 38 2.47 -12.83 22.84
N ILE A 39 1.41 -12.05 22.57
CA ILE A 39 1.06 -11.58 21.22
C ILE A 39 0.78 -10.09 21.27
N MET A 40 1.38 -9.35 20.36
CA MET A 40 1.10 -7.94 20.10
C MET A 40 0.60 -7.79 18.66
N VAL A 41 -0.47 -7.01 18.46
CA VAL A 41 -0.95 -6.61 17.13
C VAL A 41 -0.65 -5.14 16.94
N VAL A 42 0.07 -4.79 15.88
CA VAL A 42 0.45 -3.43 15.52
C VAL A 42 -0.05 -3.12 14.11
N SER A 43 -0.25 -1.82 13.81
CA SER A 43 -0.56 -1.43 12.41
C SER A 43 0.69 -1.52 11.53
N GLU A 44 0.49 -1.83 10.25
CA GLU A 44 1.58 -1.92 9.27
C GLU A 44 2.39 -0.62 9.20
N PRO A 45 1.77 0.60 9.13
CA PRO A 45 2.55 1.83 9.16
C PRO A 45 3.41 2.02 10.43
N PHE A 46 2.90 1.59 11.59
CA PHE A 46 3.70 1.64 12.82
C PHE A 46 4.91 0.72 12.75
N ALA A 47 4.74 -0.49 12.22
CA ALA A 47 5.83 -1.44 12.07
C ALA A 47 6.92 -0.91 11.11
N VAL A 48 6.53 -0.21 10.04
CA VAL A 48 7.46 0.47 9.12
C VAL A 48 8.26 1.55 9.85
N ALA A 49 7.58 2.47 10.55
CA ALA A 49 8.26 3.53 11.29
C ALA A 49 9.21 2.98 12.37
N PHE A 50 8.78 1.93 13.08
CA PHE A 50 9.60 1.26 14.08
C PHE A 50 10.86 0.61 13.46
N GLY A 51 10.70 -0.08 12.32
CA GLY A 51 11.80 -0.72 11.63
C GLY A 51 12.84 0.24 11.06
N LEU A 52 12.42 1.49 10.76
CA LEU A 52 13.28 2.56 10.25
C LEU A 52 13.83 3.49 11.35
N ASP A 53 13.47 3.29 12.62
CA ASP A 53 13.78 4.18 13.76
C ASP A 53 13.19 5.60 13.60
N GLU A 54 12.02 5.71 12.94
CA GLU A 54 11.34 6.96 12.60
C GLU A 54 10.05 7.17 13.43
N ILE A 55 10.04 6.66 14.67
CA ILE A 55 8.86 6.76 15.57
C ILE A 55 8.70 8.14 16.23
N ALA A 56 9.70 9.02 16.16
CA ALA A 56 9.70 10.30 16.87
C ALA A 56 8.88 11.41 16.19
N GLY A 57 8.39 11.19 14.99
CA GLY A 57 7.56 12.15 14.24
C GLY A 57 7.63 11.91 12.74
N SER A 58 6.80 11.00 12.23
CA SER A 58 6.70 10.68 10.80
C SER A 58 5.25 10.48 10.37
N ILE A 59 5.01 10.59 9.07
CA ILE A 59 3.83 10.05 8.41
C ILE A 59 4.28 8.88 7.55
N VAL A 60 3.71 7.72 7.77
CA VAL A 60 3.91 6.55 6.91
C VAL A 60 2.71 6.41 5.99
N VAL A 61 2.98 6.25 4.70
CA VAL A 61 2.00 5.94 3.66
C VAL A 61 2.36 4.55 3.14
N ASP A 62 1.63 3.54 3.59
CA ASP A 62 1.84 2.16 3.18
C ASP A 62 0.86 1.80 2.05
N ILE A 63 1.37 1.72 0.83
CA ILE A 63 0.58 1.45 -0.38
C ILE A 63 0.65 -0.03 -0.68
N GLY A 64 -0.32 -0.77 -0.14
CA GLY A 64 -0.43 -2.22 -0.29
C GLY A 64 -1.15 -2.66 -1.59
N ALA A 65 -1.55 -3.92 -1.62
CA ALA A 65 -2.36 -4.46 -2.70
C ALA A 65 -3.84 -4.05 -2.55
N GLY A 66 -4.44 -4.27 -1.38
CA GLY A 66 -5.86 -4.04 -1.13
C GLY A 66 -6.18 -2.67 -0.56
N THR A 67 -5.27 -2.09 0.22
CA THR A 67 -5.47 -0.80 0.91
C THR A 67 -4.22 0.06 0.84
N THR A 68 -4.41 1.37 0.99
CA THR A 68 -3.36 2.32 1.32
C THR A 68 -3.63 2.84 2.73
N ASP A 69 -2.72 2.55 3.65
CA ASP A 69 -2.80 2.94 5.04
C ASP A 69 -1.89 4.15 5.30
N ILE A 70 -2.44 5.22 5.86
CA ILE A 70 -1.72 6.45 6.17
C ILE A 70 -1.81 6.69 7.67
N ALA A 71 -0.66 6.76 8.34
CA ALA A 71 -0.64 6.98 9.78
C ALA A 71 0.42 8.02 10.17
N ARG A 72 0.09 8.88 11.15
CA ARG A 72 1.08 9.69 11.86
C ARG A 72 1.59 8.90 13.06
N ILE A 73 2.90 8.86 13.20
CA ILE A 73 3.58 8.17 14.29
C ILE A 73 4.30 9.23 15.13
N TYR A 74 4.00 9.26 16.42
CA TYR A 74 4.58 10.26 17.31
C TYR A 74 4.90 9.67 18.69
N GLY A 75 5.98 8.90 18.75
CA GLY A 75 6.55 8.33 19.99
C GLY A 75 5.74 7.22 20.64
N THR A 76 4.49 6.98 20.19
CA THR A 76 3.57 5.97 20.75
C THR A 76 2.86 5.20 19.65
N PHE A 77 2.13 4.14 20.03
CA PHE A 77 1.23 3.46 19.10
C PHE A 77 0.15 4.42 18.60
N PRO A 78 -0.10 4.47 17.27
CA PRO A 78 -1.15 5.31 16.73
C PRO A 78 -2.52 4.84 17.20
N THR A 79 -3.38 5.81 17.49
CA THR A 79 -4.82 5.60 17.76
C THR A 79 -5.61 5.61 16.46
N ASP A 80 -6.93 5.33 16.52
CA ASP A 80 -7.78 5.40 15.33
C ASP A 80 -7.83 6.82 14.72
N ASP A 81 -7.64 7.87 15.51
CA ASP A 81 -7.57 9.26 15.05
C ASP A 81 -6.23 9.62 14.37
N ASP A 82 -5.21 8.78 14.54
CA ASP A 82 -3.87 8.97 13.99
C ASP A 82 -3.68 8.29 12.64
N GLN A 83 -4.68 7.59 12.12
CA GLN A 83 -4.55 6.77 10.92
C GLN A 83 -5.83 6.79 10.09
N ILE A 84 -5.66 6.60 8.79
CA ILE A 84 -6.74 6.42 7.82
C ILE A 84 -6.37 5.30 6.86
N THR A 85 -7.40 4.61 6.38
CA THR A 85 -7.28 3.60 5.33
C THR A 85 -8.11 4.06 4.14
N ILE A 86 -7.54 4.01 2.94
CA ILE A 86 -8.22 4.23 1.67
C ILE A 86 -8.18 2.95 0.83
N GLU A 87 -9.22 2.71 0.04
CA GLU A 87 -9.35 1.49 -0.77
C GLU A 87 -8.62 1.59 -2.11
N GLU A 88 -8.19 2.79 -2.48
CA GLU A 88 -7.37 3.04 -3.66
C GLU A 88 -5.93 2.56 -3.39
N ALA A 89 -5.58 1.42 -4.00
CA ALA A 89 -4.31 0.72 -3.81
C ALA A 89 -3.97 -0.13 -5.04
N GLY A 90 -3.06 -1.09 -4.92
CA GLY A 90 -2.57 -1.89 -6.03
C GLY A 90 -3.64 -2.62 -6.84
N ASP A 91 -4.62 -3.25 -6.17
CA ASP A 91 -5.71 -3.99 -6.84
C ASP A 91 -6.72 -3.04 -7.53
N TRP A 92 -6.94 -1.86 -6.95
CA TRP A 92 -7.75 -0.81 -7.58
C TRP A 92 -7.11 -0.32 -8.89
N LEU A 93 -5.79 -0.10 -8.92
CA LEU A 93 -5.04 0.21 -10.13
C LEU A 93 -5.13 -0.94 -11.15
N ASP A 94 -5.00 -2.22 -10.73
CA ASP A 94 -5.11 -3.36 -11.64
C ASP A 94 -6.46 -3.37 -12.39
N HIS A 95 -7.56 -3.11 -11.67
CA HIS A 95 -8.90 -3.06 -12.28
C HIS A 95 -9.06 -1.88 -13.24
N ARG A 96 -8.61 -0.70 -12.85
CA ARG A 96 -8.67 0.50 -13.69
C ARG A 96 -7.83 0.36 -14.95
N LEU A 97 -6.59 -0.14 -14.83
CA LEU A 97 -5.73 -0.37 -15.98
C LEU A 97 -6.35 -1.36 -16.95
N MET A 98 -6.97 -2.43 -16.43
CA MET A 98 -7.72 -3.39 -17.26
C MET A 98 -8.83 -2.71 -18.04
N ASP A 99 -9.61 -1.84 -17.40
CA ASP A 99 -10.70 -1.09 -18.03
C ASP A 99 -10.18 -0.11 -19.09
N LEU A 100 -9.08 0.59 -18.81
CA LEU A 100 -8.43 1.50 -19.76
C LEU A 100 -7.95 0.76 -21.01
N ILE A 101 -7.32 -0.41 -20.83
CA ILE A 101 -6.85 -1.24 -21.95
C ILE A 101 -8.05 -1.76 -22.76
N ASN A 102 -9.10 -2.28 -22.12
CA ASN A 102 -10.31 -2.76 -22.81
C ASN A 102 -11.01 -1.65 -23.59
N LYS A 103 -11.02 -0.42 -23.06
CA LYS A 103 -11.60 0.75 -23.73
C LYS A 103 -10.81 1.17 -24.96
N LYS A 104 -9.47 1.09 -24.91
CA LYS A 104 -8.58 1.44 -26.04
C LYS A 104 -8.50 0.34 -27.09
N TYR A 105 -8.47 -0.92 -26.64
CA TYR A 105 -8.32 -2.11 -27.48
C TYR A 105 -9.52 -3.05 -27.30
N ALA A 106 -10.63 -2.73 -27.97
CA ALA A 106 -11.84 -3.55 -27.93
C ALA A 106 -11.53 -4.97 -28.43
N GLY A 107 -11.98 -6.01 -27.72
CA GLY A 107 -11.66 -7.40 -28.02
C GLY A 107 -10.33 -7.91 -27.43
N ALA A 108 -9.68 -7.11 -26.58
CA ALA A 108 -8.50 -7.52 -25.85
C ALA A 108 -8.79 -8.71 -24.92
N GLN A 109 -7.91 -9.71 -24.96
CA GLN A 109 -7.96 -10.86 -24.06
C GLN A 109 -7.00 -10.63 -22.90
N LEU A 110 -7.55 -10.22 -21.75
CA LEU A 110 -6.80 -9.85 -20.55
C LEU A 110 -7.07 -10.82 -19.41
N THR A 111 -6.04 -11.04 -18.59
CA THR A 111 -6.19 -11.62 -17.26
C THR A 111 -5.68 -10.64 -16.21
N GLN A 112 -6.21 -10.72 -15.00
CA GLN A 112 -5.76 -9.86 -13.90
C GLN A 112 -4.25 -9.97 -13.66
N SER A 113 -3.69 -11.19 -13.75
CA SER A 113 -2.25 -11.41 -13.57
C SER A 113 -1.39 -10.76 -14.66
N MET A 114 -1.88 -10.67 -15.92
CA MET A 114 -1.18 -9.94 -16.99
C MET A 114 -1.13 -8.45 -16.68
N VAL A 115 -2.28 -7.87 -16.33
CA VAL A 115 -2.41 -6.44 -16.05
C VAL A 115 -1.57 -6.06 -14.83
N ARG A 116 -1.64 -6.85 -13.73
CA ARG A 116 -0.80 -6.66 -12.55
C ARG A 116 0.68 -6.64 -12.90
N ARG A 117 1.16 -7.61 -13.65
CA ARG A 117 2.55 -7.68 -14.08
C ARG A 117 2.94 -6.44 -14.90
N TRP A 118 2.11 -6.02 -15.86
CA TRP A 118 2.41 -4.82 -16.66
C TRP A 118 2.42 -3.55 -15.82
N LYS A 119 1.52 -3.43 -14.84
CA LYS A 119 1.57 -2.34 -13.88
C LYS A 119 2.89 -2.37 -13.09
N GLU A 120 3.25 -3.52 -12.52
CA GLU A 120 4.47 -3.65 -11.71
C GLU A 120 5.76 -3.38 -12.51
N GLU A 121 5.79 -3.73 -13.80
CA GLU A 121 6.93 -3.52 -14.69
C GLU A 121 7.01 -2.11 -15.29
N GLY A 122 5.88 -1.45 -15.47
CA GLY A 122 5.79 -0.20 -16.23
C GLY A 122 5.21 0.98 -15.47
N SER A 123 4.96 0.87 -14.15
CA SER A 123 4.32 1.93 -13.37
C SER A 123 5.23 3.15 -13.16
N TYR A 124 4.65 4.33 -13.38
CA TYR A 124 5.31 5.60 -13.11
C TYR A 124 4.29 6.73 -12.97
N VAL A 125 4.68 7.79 -12.25
CA VAL A 125 3.94 9.05 -12.14
C VAL A 125 4.78 10.17 -12.73
N SER A 126 4.30 10.81 -13.77
CA SER A 126 5.00 11.90 -14.46
C SER A 126 4.04 12.66 -15.37
N ASP A 127 4.42 13.89 -15.75
CA ASP A 127 3.75 14.62 -16.83
C ASP A 127 4.25 14.14 -18.21
N ASP A 128 5.44 13.55 -18.27
CA ASP A 128 6.03 13.04 -19.51
C ASP A 128 5.51 11.64 -19.85
N SER A 129 5.36 11.38 -21.15
CA SER A 129 4.98 10.06 -21.69
C SER A 129 6.22 9.17 -21.82
N ARG A 130 6.08 7.89 -21.45
CA ARG A 130 7.07 6.83 -21.67
C ARG A 130 6.44 5.71 -22.46
N GLU A 131 7.18 5.16 -23.43
CA GLU A 131 6.74 4.00 -24.18
C GLU A 131 6.86 2.74 -23.32
N PHE A 132 5.78 1.93 -23.27
CA PHE A 132 5.77 0.63 -22.61
C PHE A 132 5.06 -0.39 -23.49
N MET A 133 5.86 -1.17 -24.24
CA MET A 133 5.39 -2.14 -25.24
C MET A 133 5.03 -3.46 -24.59
N VAL A 134 3.82 -3.97 -24.88
CA VAL A 134 3.34 -5.27 -24.41
C VAL A 134 2.74 -6.09 -25.54
N ASP A 135 2.82 -7.42 -25.39
CA ASP A 135 2.14 -8.35 -26.30
C ASP A 135 0.69 -8.55 -25.85
N LEU A 136 -0.26 -8.09 -26.64
CA LEU A 136 -1.70 -8.15 -26.37
C LEU A 136 -2.39 -8.97 -27.45
N SER A 137 -3.27 -9.90 -27.05
CA SER A 137 -4.17 -10.60 -27.99
C SER A 137 -5.45 -9.80 -28.16
N VAL A 138 -5.74 -9.35 -29.36
CA VAL A 138 -6.98 -8.65 -29.73
C VAL A 138 -7.68 -9.46 -30.82
N ASP A 139 -8.92 -9.89 -30.58
CA ASP A 139 -9.68 -10.75 -31.49
C ASP A 139 -8.91 -12.02 -31.94
N GLY A 140 -8.15 -12.63 -31.01
CA GLY A 140 -7.34 -13.82 -31.24
C GLY A 140 -6.04 -13.58 -32.02
N LYS A 141 -5.67 -12.34 -32.33
CA LYS A 141 -4.40 -11.98 -32.98
C LYS A 141 -3.46 -11.29 -32.01
N LYS A 142 -2.24 -11.79 -31.91
CA LYS A 142 -1.18 -11.13 -31.16
C LYS A 142 -0.77 -9.82 -31.82
N GLN A 143 -0.71 -8.75 -31.04
CA GLN A 143 -0.26 -7.41 -31.43
C GLN A 143 0.70 -6.90 -30.36
N ASN A 144 1.77 -6.24 -30.80
CA ASN A 144 2.66 -5.52 -29.91
C ASN A 144 2.15 -4.07 -29.82
N VAL A 145 1.74 -3.62 -28.64
CA VAL A 145 1.05 -2.34 -28.44
C VAL A 145 1.68 -1.55 -27.33
N ASP A 146 1.66 -0.24 -27.47
CA ASP A 146 2.10 0.68 -26.42
C ASP A 146 0.96 1.00 -25.46
N ILE A 147 1.18 0.70 -24.18
CA ILE A 147 0.27 1.02 -23.07
C ILE A 147 0.87 2.01 -22.06
N GLY A 148 2.02 2.60 -22.32
CA GLY A 148 2.73 3.49 -21.40
C GLY A 148 1.86 4.64 -20.90
N ASP A 149 1.15 5.33 -21.81
CA ASP A 149 0.20 6.39 -21.41
C ASP A 149 -0.96 5.88 -20.56
N LEU A 150 -1.43 4.65 -20.77
CA LEU A 150 -2.52 4.08 -19.96
C LEU A 150 -2.04 3.80 -18.54
N VAL A 151 -0.83 3.24 -18.40
CA VAL A 151 -0.20 2.98 -17.09
C VAL A 151 0.03 4.30 -16.36
N ARG A 152 0.57 5.31 -17.04
CA ARG A 152 0.78 6.65 -16.47
C ARG A 152 -0.52 7.29 -15.98
N LEU A 153 -1.57 7.28 -16.81
CA LEU A 153 -2.87 7.82 -16.45
C LEU A 153 -3.47 7.11 -15.24
N ASP A 154 -3.27 5.80 -15.16
CA ASP A 154 -3.75 4.99 -14.06
C ASP A 154 -3.02 5.32 -12.75
N CYS A 155 -1.69 5.29 -12.76
CA CYS A 155 -0.87 5.60 -11.58
C CYS A 155 -1.08 7.02 -11.06
N ASN A 156 -1.21 8.02 -11.96
CA ASN A 156 -1.45 9.40 -11.58
C ASN A 156 -2.78 9.60 -10.82
N GLU A 157 -3.79 8.76 -11.04
CA GLU A 157 -5.06 8.83 -10.30
C GLU A 157 -4.93 8.46 -8.82
N LEU A 158 -3.91 7.69 -8.44
CA LEU A 158 -3.67 7.34 -7.03
C LEU A 158 -3.15 8.54 -6.23
N VAL A 159 -2.38 9.43 -6.86
CA VAL A 159 -1.71 10.56 -6.19
C VAL A 159 -2.67 11.49 -5.45
N PRO A 160 -3.80 11.96 -6.02
CA PRO A 160 -4.75 12.81 -5.30
C PRO A 160 -5.30 12.18 -4.02
N HIS A 161 -5.57 10.87 -4.02
CA HIS A 161 -6.09 10.15 -2.85
C HIS A 161 -5.06 10.13 -1.72
N ILE A 162 -3.80 9.82 -2.04
CA ILE A 162 -2.70 9.84 -1.06
C ILE A 162 -2.49 11.26 -0.51
N VAL A 163 -2.43 12.27 -1.39
CA VAL A 163 -2.22 13.67 -0.99
C VAL A 163 -3.32 14.16 -0.07
N GLU A 164 -4.58 13.83 -0.38
CA GLU A 164 -5.71 14.23 0.47
C GLU A 164 -5.66 13.53 1.83
N GLY A 165 -5.35 12.22 1.86
CA GLY A 165 -5.16 11.48 3.10
C GLY A 165 -4.05 12.05 3.97
N VAL A 166 -2.89 12.37 3.39
CA VAL A 166 -1.78 13.00 4.11
C VAL A 166 -2.18 14.37 4.66
N LYS A 167 -2.90 15.19 3.89
CA LYS A 167 -3.41 16.50 4.36
C LYS A 167 -4.36 16.34 5.55
N GLN A 168 -5.26 15.36 5.50
CA GLN A 168 -6.20 15.07 6.58
C GLN A 168 -5.46 14.68 7.86
N ILE A 169 -4.48 13.77 7.77
CA ILE A 169 -3.65 13.35 8.90
C ILE A 169 -2.87 14.51 9.51
N VAL A 170 -2.26 15.36 8.66
CA VAL A 170 -1.53 16.56 9.14
C VAL A 170 -2.48 17.55 9.81
N ALA A 171 -3.66 17.78 9.24
CA ALA A 171 -4.63 18.73 9.79
C ALA A 171 -5.16 18.30 11.17
N GLY A 172 -5.26 16.99 11.42
CA GLY A 172 -5.64 16.44 12.72
C GLY A 172 -4.55 16.47 13.79
N ALA A 173 -3.31 16.83 13.44
CA ALA A 173 -2.21 16.94 14.40
C ALA A 173 -2.16 18.32 15.08
N ASP A 174 -1.61 18.37 16.30
CA ASP A 174 -1.36 19.63 16.98
C ASP A 174 -0.46 20.54 16.12
N PRO A 175 -0.72 21.86 16.08
CA PRO A 175 -0.03 22.79 15.19
C PRO A 175 1.50 22.76 15.31
N GLU A 176 2.03 22.51 16.50
CA GLU A 176 3.47 22.45 16.75
C GLU A 176 4.15 21.26 16.06
N TYR A 177 3.43 20.16 15.82
CA TYR A 177 3.96 18.94 15.18
C TYR A 177 3.74 18.91 13.67
N GLN A 178 2.81 19.70 13.14
CA GLN A 178 2.47 19.66 11.70
C GLN A 178 3.68 19.91 10.79
N SER A 179 4.61 20.76 11.20
CA SER A 179 5.81 21.06 10.41
C SER A 179 6.76 19.85 10.36
N VAL A 180 6.95 19.18 11.48
CA VAL A 180 7.80 17.97 11.57
C VAL A 180 7.21 16.88 10.68
N LEU A 181 5.91 16.60 10.82
CA LEU A 181 5.20 15.58 10.06
C LEU A 181 5.27 15.81 8.55
N ARG A 182 5.07 17.05 8.08
CA ARG A 182 5.16 17.38 6.64
C ARG A 182 6.54 17.17 6.04
N ASN A 183 7.58 17.26 6.86
CA ASN A 183 8.97 17.10 6.40
C ASN A 183 9.49 15.68 6.56
N ASN A 184 8.70 14.77 7.15
CA ASN A 184 9.09 13.37 7.35
C ASN A 184 7.94 12.43 6.91
N ILE A 185 7.79 12.27 5.59
CA ILE A 185 6.83 11.37 4.97
C ILE A 185 7.58 10.18 4.40
N ILE A 186 7.18 8.99 4.82
CA ILE A 186 7.78 7.71 4.43
C ILE A 186 6.78 6.98 3.55
N LEU A 187 7.21 6.57 2.36
CA LEU A 187 6.44 5.70 1.48
C LEU A 187 6.87 4.24 1.71
N ALA A 188 5.90 3.36 1.88
CA ALA A 188 6.09 1.94 2.09
C ALA A 188 5.13 1.12 1.20
N GLY A 189 5.23 -0.21 1.30
CA GLY A 189 4.43 -1.13 0.48
C GLY A 189 4.91 -1.24 -0.96
N GLY A 190 4.30 -2.14 -1.72
CA GLY A 190 4.64 -2.37 -3.13
C GLY A 190 4.41 -1.14 -4.01
N GLY A 191 3.38 -0.34 -3.71
CA GLY A 191 3.07 0.89 -4.45
C GLY A 191 4.10 2.01 -4.29
N SER A 192 4.97 1.96 -3.26
CA SER A 192 6.08 2.90 -3.10
C SER A 192 7.16 2.77 -4.18
N LEU A 193 7.11 1.69 -4.97
CA LEU A 193 8.04 1.43 -6.08
C LEU A 193 7.56 2.04 -7.42
N ILE A 194 6.40 2.67 -7.46
CA ILE A 194 5.95 3.47 -8.61
C ILE A 194 6.95 4.63 -8.79
N GLU A 195 7.61 4.69 -9.96
CA GLU A 195 8.65 5.69 -10.28
C GLU A 195 8.08 7.11 -10.44
#